data_6385c43f08796d75f64b83e41ab003be
#
_entry.id   6385c43f08796d75f64b83e41ab003be
#
_cell.length_a   1.000
_cell.length_b   1.000
_cell.length_c   1.000
_cell.angle_alpha   90.00
_cell.angle_beta   90.00
_cell.angle_gamma   90.00
#
_symmetry.space_group_name_H-M   'P 1'
#
loop_
_entity.id
_entity.type
_entity.pdbx_description
1 polymer ?
#
loop_
_entity_poly.entity_id
_entity_poly.type
_entity_poly.pdbx_seq_one_letter_code
_entity_poly.pdbx_strand_id
1 'polypeptide(L)'
;TPCDKTMEPTDDLIPIAAEEAKKMYLEQRKQEVSESTIQAHHYRLKHFVRWCEEVEEITNLNDITGRDLQRYKLWRREDGDLNNVTMVTQLSTLRVFIRWCENIDAVASGTHEKILLPSLSKNEDRRTAMLDAEAANQLIEYLRQFEFSTRTHALVELLWHTGMRIGAAQGLDVEDYDPKEQYVELHHRPNSGTRLKNKDEGERFVALSQSVCDALDAYLKYKREKVVDEYDRNPLFASKYGRPAKSSLRDSIYRITRPCQYTGDCPHDREIDSCESMETDKASTCPSSVSPHAIRRGAITKHLSNDVPDKVVSDRMNVSLDVLEKHYDRRGEREKTEQRRDYLDEL
;
A
#
# COMPACT_ATOMS: atom_id res chain seq x y z
N THR A 1 56.77 6.14 -31.43
CA THR A 1 55.32 5.94 -31.34
C THR A 1 54.80 6.56 -30.08
N PRO A 2 54.03 7.63 -30.14
CA PRO A 2 53.43 8.23 -28.94
C PRO A 2 52.30 7.34 -28.42
N CYS A 3 52.36 7.10 -27.16
CA CYS A 3 51.30 6.43 -26.37
C CYS A 3 50.09 7.38 -26.34
N ASP A 4 49.02 6.96 -26.98
CA ASP A 4 47.73 7.63 -26.99
C ASP A 4 47.14 7.48 -25.57
N LYS A 5 47.26 8.54 -24.77
CA LYS A 5 46.51 8.66 -23.52
C LYS A 5 45.07 8.96 -23.91
N THR A 6 44.21 7.92 -23.90
CA THR A 6 42.78 8.12 -23.87
C THR A 6 42.48 9.03 -22.66
N MET A 7 42.19 10.30 -22.95
CA MET A 7 41.59 11.22 -21.98
C MET A 7 40.25 10.56 -21.51
N GLU A 8 40.16 10.21 -20.25
CA GLU A 8 38.85 9.96 -19.61
C GLU A 8 38.06 11.28 -19.76
N PRO A 9 36.77 11.20 -20.10
CA PRO A 9 35.95 12.40 -20.14
C PRO A 9 35.99 13.05 -18.77
N THR A 10 36.52 14.24 -18.67
CA THR A 10 36.31 15.09 -17.49
C THR A 10 34.80 15.39 -17.49
N ASP A 11 34.06 14.84 -16.56
CA ASP A 11 32.66 15.16 -16.30
C ASP A 11 32.62 16.67 -16.00
N ASP A 12 32.29 17.49 -16.98
CA ASP A 12 31.97 18.90 -16.74
C ASP A 12 30.63 18.99 -16.06
N LEU A 13 30.65 18.88 -14.72
CA LEU A 13 29.46 18.92 -13.90
C LEU A 13 28.80 20.31 -13.93
N ILE A 14 27.49 20.32 -14.02
CA ILE A 14 26.67 21.54 -14.06
C ILE A 14 26.16 21.84 -12.64
N PRO A 15 26.53 22.99 -12.05
CA PRO A 15 26.14 23.35 -10.69
C PRO A 15 24.60 23.44 -10.54
N ILE A 16 24.08 22.77 -9.50
CA ILE A 16 22.67 22.82 -9.13
C ILE A 16 22.49 22.58 -7.63
N ALA A 17 21.55 23.32 -7.01
CA ALA A 17 21.18 23.11 -5.62
C ALA A 17 20.29 21.87 -5.43
N ALA A 18 20.35 21.24 -4.26
CA ALA A 18 19.57 20.02 -3.97
C ALA A 18 18.05 20.21 -4.11
N GLU A 19 17.51 21.34 -3.65
CA GLU A 19 16.08 21.65 -3.77
C GLU A 19 15.66 21.89 -5.22
N GLU A 20 16.47 22.55 -6.01
CA GLU A 20 16.20 22.78 -7.43
C GLU A 20 16.20 21.47 -8.22
N ALA A 21 17.23 20.65 -8.03
CA ALA A 21 17.31 19.32 -8.64
C ALA A 21 16.11 18.45 -8.26
N LYS A 22 15.68 18.46 -6.98
CA LYS A 22 14.47 17.74 -6.53
C LYS A 22 13.21 18.21 -7.26
N LYS A 23 13.04 19.53 -7.44
CA LYS A 23 11.88 20.08 -8.16
C LYS A 23 11.85 19.61 -9.61
N MET A 24 12.97 19.71 -10.32
CA MET A 24 13.11 19.25 -11.71
C MET A 24 12.83 17.75 -11.83
N TYR A 25 13.41 16.94 -10.94
CA TYR A 25 13.18 15.51 -10.90
C TYR A 25 11.70 15.16 -10.71
N LEU A 26 11.03 15.78 -9.74
CA LEU A 26 9.62 15.49 -9.46
C LEU A 26 8.73 15.93 -10.64
N GLU A 27 9.04 17.03 -11.29
CA GLU A 27 8.27 17.50 -12.46
C GLU A 27 8.37 16.52 -13.62
N GLN A 28 9.58 16.06 -13.96
CA GLN A 28 9.74 15.03 -14.99
C GLN A 28 9.00 13.74 -14.63
N ARG A 29 9.11 13.30 -13.37
CA ARG A 29 8.47 12.04 -12.92
C ARG A 29 6.95 12.08 -12.92
N LYS A 30 6.30 13.27 -12.91
CA LYS A 30 4.83 13.39 -13.00
C LYS A 30 4.25 12.71 -14.24
N GLN A 31 5.01 12.67 -15.33
CA GLN A 31 4.56 12.04 -16.57
C GLN A 31 4.68 10.51 -16.55
N GLU A 32 5.49 9.94 -15.65
CA GLU A 32 5.85 8.53 -15.67
C GLU A 32 5.19 7.71 -14.56
N VAL A 33 4.94 8.33 -13.39
CA VAL A 33 4.46 7.64 -12.21
C VAL A 33 3.17 8.25 -11.65
N SER A 34 2.54 7.55 -10.70
CA SER A 34 1.34 8.04 -10.04
C SER A 34 1.63 9.22 -9.12
N GLU A 35 0.63 10.08 -8.91
CA GLU A 35 0.70 11.21 -7.97
C GLU A 35 1.13 10.77 -6.56
N SER A 36 0.62 9.63 -6.06
CA SER A 36 1.03 9.08 -4.77
C SER A 36 2.51 8.69 -4.73
N THR A 37 3.10 8.29 -5.87
CA THR A 37 4.55 8.03 -5.97
C THR A 37 5.33 9.33 -5.94
N ILE A 38 4.86 10.37 -6.66
CA ILE A 38 5.45 11.72 -6.61
C ILE A 38 5.46 12.25 -5.19
N GLN A 39 4.33 12.16 -4.50
CA GLN A 39 4.21 12.58 -3.11
C GLN A 39 5.16 11.81 -2.18
N ALA A 40 5.26 10.48 -2.35
CA ALA A 40 6.20 9.66 -1.58
C ALA A 40 7.67 10.05 -1.85
N HIS A 41 8.05 10.32 -3.11
CA HIS A 41 9.39 10.78 -3.45
C HIS A 41 9.65 12.17 -2.88
N HIS A 42 8.70 13.09 -2.97
CA HIS A 42 8.80 14.43 -2.38
C HIS A 42 9.11 14.35 -0.88
N TYR A 43 8.31 13.59 -0.11
CA TYR A 43 8.52 13.46 1.34
C TYR A 43 9.84 12.78 1.71
N ARG A 44 10.28 11.79 0.94
CA ARG A 44 11.55 11.10 1.22
C ARG A 44 12.76 11.98 0.88
N LEU A 45 12.73 12.65 -0.28
CA LEU A 45 13.81 13.53 -0.72
C LEU A 45 13.89 14.83 0.07
N LYS A 46 12.79 15.30 0.68
CA LYS A 46 12.80 16.44 1.58
C LYS A 46 13.84 16.31 2.70
N HIS A 47 14.04 15.11 3.23
CA HIS A 47 15.03 14.89 4.28
C HIS A 47 16.46 15.00 3.74
N PHE A 48 16.72 14.57 2.51
CA PHE A 48 18.03 14.72 1.89
C PHE A 48 18.34 16.19 1.59
N VAL A 49 17.37 16.92 1.06
CA VAL A 49 17.54 18.38 0.83
C VAL A 49 17.83 19.11 2.13
N ARG A 50 17.01 18.86 3.18
CA ARG A 50 17.24 19.46 4.50
C ARG A 50 18.64 19.16 5.04
N TRP A 51 19.12 17.94 4.88
CA TRP A 51 20.45 17.55 5.31
C TRP A 51 21.54 18.29 4.52
N CYS A 52 21.39 18.42 3.19
CA CYS A 52 22.33 19.21 2.39
C CYS A 52 22.38 20.66 2.83
N GLU A 53 21.22 21.31 3.02
CA GLU A 53 21.12 22.75 3.27
C GLU A 53 21.41 23.13 4.73
N GLU A 54 20.87 22.40 5.70
CA GLU A 54 20.88 22.79 7.11
C GLU A 54 21.95 22.07 7.96
N VAL A 55 22.47 20.93 7.48
CA VAL A 55 23.40 20.09 8.29
C VAL A 55 24.82 20.14 7.73
N GLU A 56 24.99 19.94 6.43
CA GLU A 56 26.32 19.88 5.79
C GLU A 56 26.64 21.15 4.96
N GLU A 57 25.72 22.09 4.85
CA GLU A 57 25.87 23.35 4.10
C GLU A 57 26.32 23.13 2.65
N ILE A 58 25.87 22.02 2.03
CA ILE A 58 26.17 21.69 0.63
C ILE A 58 25.24 22.48 -0.27
N THR A 59 25.77 23.51 -0.89
CA THR A 59 25.03 24.41 -1.79
C THR A 59 24.99 23.93 -3.24
N ASN A 60 25.90 23.02 -3.62
CA ASN A 60 26.02 22.49 -4.97
C ASN A 60 26.13 20.96 -4.94
N LEU A 61 25.26 20.27 -5.68
CA LEU A 61 25.28 18.79 -5.75
C LEU A 61 26.54 18.24 -6.43
N ASN A 62 27.28 19.02 -7.22
CA ASN A 62 28.55 18.59 -7.80
C ASN A 62 29.57 18.15 -6.73
N ASP A 63 29.45 18.71 -5.52
CA ASP A 63 30.39 18.45 -4.41
C ASP A 63 30.04 17.18 -3.63
N ILE A 64 28.92 16.53 -3.94
CA ILE A 64 28.46 15.31 -3.24
C ILE A 64 29.39 14.14 -3.53
N THR A 65 29.94 13.57 -2.46
CA THR A 65 30.80 12.40 -2.49
C THR A 65 30.12 11.16 -1.88
N GLY A 66 30.69 9.97 -2.10
CA GLY A 66 30.23 8.77 -1.42
C GLY A 66 30.34 8.84 0.11
N ARG A 67 31.28 9.63 0.66
CA ARG A 67 31.41 9.87 2.09
C ARG A 67 30.22 10.67 2.64
N ASP A 68 29.77 11.66 1.90
CA ASP A 68 28.63 12.49 2.26
C ASP A 68 27.34 11.66 2.26
N LEU A 69 27.15 10.77 1.28
CA LEU A 69 26.02 9.85 1.24
C LEU A 69 26.02 8.86 2.43
N GLN A 70 27.21 8.45 2.93
CA GLN A 70 27.28 7.65 4.17
C GLN A 70 26.95 8.48 5.41
N ARG A 71 27.40 9.74 5.48
CA ARG A 71 27.05 10.68 6.57
C ARG A 71 25.53 10.92 6.58
N TYR A 72 24.94 11.17 5.43
CA TYR A 72 23.48 11.29 5.29
C TYR A 72 22.74 10.05 5.84
N LYS A 73 23.18 8.84 5.47
CA LYS A 73 22.58 7.58 5.92
C LYS A 73 22.60 7.46 7.45
N LEU A 74 23.71 7.79 8.10
CA LEU A 74 23.85 7.74 9.57
C LEU A 74 22.95 8.80 10.21
N TRP A 75 23.07 10.04 9.78
CA TRP A 75 22.24 11.14 10.25
C TRP A 75 20.74 10.85 10.10
N ARG A 76 20.33 10.35 8.94
CA ARG A 76 18.91 10.11 8.67
C ARG A 76 18.31 9.01 9.55
N ARG A 77 19.13 8.03 9.91
CA ARG A 77 18.72 6.98 10.86
C ARG A 77 18.43 7.56 12.25
N GLU A 78 19.31 8.39 12.74
CA GLU A 78 19.18 9.02 14.06
C GLU A 78 18.08 10.08 14.09
N ASP A 79 18.04 10.97 13.12
CA ASP A 79 17.04 12.04 12.99
C ASP A 79 15.59 11.53 12.96
N GLY A 80 15.36 10.35 12.41
CA GLY A 80 14.02 9.78 12.29
C GLY A 80 13.77 8.54 13.12
N ASP A 81 14.71 8.08 13.92
CA ASP A 81 14.65 6.79 14.64
C ASP A 81 14.20 5.63 13.70
N LEU A 82 14.86 5.52 12.55
CA LEU A 82 14.38 4.69 11.45
C LEU A 82 14.88 3.25 11.54
N ASN A 83 13.95 2.30 11.40
CA ASN A 83 14.28 0.89 11.20
C ASN A 83 14.87 0.62 9.79
N ASN A 84 15.47 -0.55 9.60
CA ASN A 84 16.12 -0.92 8.34
C ASN A 84 15.16 -0.91 7.14
N VAL A 85 13.92 -1.35 7.28
CA VAL A 85 12.94 -1.39 6.18
C VAL A 85 12.62 0.01 5.67
N THR A 86 12.43 0.95 6.59
CA THR A 86 12.21 2.36 6.24
C THR A 86 13.45 2.96 5.61
N MET A 87 14.65 2.67 6.16
CA MET A 87 15.92 3.11 5.59
C MET A 87 16.13 2.60 4.17
N VAL A 88 15.90 1.30 3.91
CA VAL A 88 15.96 0.73 2.56
C VAL A 88 15.02 1.49 1.60
N THR A 89 13.80 1.77 2.04
CA THR A 89 12.81 2.49 1.21
C THR A 89 13.25 3.92 0.88
N GLN A 90 13.77 4.66 1.87
CA GLN A 90 14.22 6.05 1.68
C GLN A 90 15.49 6.10 0.82
N LEU A 91 16.48 5.28 1.12
CA LEU A 91 17.75 5.23 0.38
C LEU A 91 17.54 4.71 -1.06
N SER A 92 16.59 3.81 -1.30
CA SER A 92 16.23 3.40 -2.66
C SER A 92 15.66 4.56 -3.48
N THR A 93 14.84 5.41 -2.86
CA THR A 93 14.34 6.63 -3.52
C THR A 93 15.50 7.60 -3.80
N LEU A 94 16.40 7.79 -2.84
CA LEU A 94 17.58 8.62 -3.02
C LEU A 94 18.48 8.08 -4.15
N ARG A 95 18.69 6.77 -4.21
CA ARG A 95 19.47 6.14 -5.29
C ARG A 95 18.90 6.42 -6.68
N VAL A 96 17.56 6.35 -6.82
CA VAL A 96 16.89 6.70 -8.09
C VAL A 96 17.06 8.18 -8.40
N PHE A 97 16.96 9.05 -7.42
CA PHE A 97 17.17 10.49 -7.59
C PHE A 97 18.61 10.83 -7.98
N ILE A 98 19.62 10.29 -7.29
CA ILE A 98 21.02 10.53 -7.62
C ILE A 98 21.38 9.98 -9.01
N ARG A 99 20.85 8.82 -9.40
CA ARG A 99 21.00 8.32 -10.79
C ARG A 99 20.42 9.28 -11.81
N TRP A 100 19.30 9.91 -11.51
CA TRP A 100 18.74 10.95 -12.36
C TRP A 100 19.63 12.20 -12.40
N CYS A 101 20.22 12.60 -11.25
CA CYS A 101 21.19 13.71 -11.19
C CYS A 101 22.45 13.42 -12.02
N GLU A 102 22.91 12.18 -12.11
CA GLU A 102 24.00 11.79 -13.02
C GLU A 102 23.64 12.04 -14.48
N ASN A 103 22.41 11.74 -14.88
CA ASN A 103 21.97 11.92 -16.28
C ASN A 103 21.82 13.41 -16.70
N ILE A 104 21.85 14.33 -15.75
CA ILE A 104 21.80 15.77 -16.01
C ILE A 104 23.12 16.47 -15.63
N ASP A 105 24.19 15.72 -15.47
CA ASP A 105 25.53 16.19 -15.12
C ASP A 105 25.59 16.98 -13.79
N ALA A 106 24.65 16.72 -12.87
CA ALA A 106 24.58 17.37 -11.57
C ALA A 106 25.47 16.69 -10.51
N VAL A 107 25.82 15.43 -10.71
CA VAL A 107 26.75 14.66 -9.87
C VAL A 107 27.60 13.73 -10.73
N ALA A 108 28.77 13.36 -10.25
CA ALA A 108 29.67 12.46 -10.98
C ALA A 108 29.01 11.08 -11.23
N SER A 109 29.30 10.50 -12.39
CA SER A 109 28.82 9.18 -12.79
C SER A 109 29.18 8.10 -11.75
N GLY A 110 28.27 7.13 -11.52
CA GLY A 110 28.45 6.08 -10.52
C GLY A 110 28.22 6.49 -9.06
N THR A 111 27.83 7.73 -8.79
CA THR A 111 27.55 8.22 -7.43
C THR A 111 26.37 7.50 -6.78
N HIS A 112 25.33 7.14 -7.56
CA HIS A 112 24.18 6.40 -7.03
C HIS A 112 24.54 5.01 -6.50
N GLU A 113 25.60 4.37 -7.01
CA GLU A 113 26.08 3.04 -6.57
C GLU A 113 26.72 3.11 -5.18
N LYS A 114 27.24 4.29 -4.80
CA LYS A 114 27.83 4.53 -3.48
C LYS A 114 26.80 4.61 -2.35
N ILE A 115 25.49 4.64 -2.69
CA ILE A 115 24.40 4.58 -1.70
C ILE A 115 24.19 3.12 -1.28
N LEU A 116 24.80 2.72 -0.16
CA LEU A 116 24.71 1.36 0.36
C LEU A 116 23.44 1.16 1.17
N LEU A 117 22.54 0.30 0.68
CA LEU A 117 21.32 -0.05 1.39
C LEU A 117 21.64 -0.95 2.60
N PRO A 118 20.91 -0.81 3.72
CA PRO A 118 20.99 -1.78 4.81
C PRO A 118 20.59 -3.18 4.34
N SER A 119 21.27 -4.21 4.84
CA SER A 119 20.83 -5.59 4.68
C SER A 119 19.62 -5.84 5.58
N LEU A 120 18.59 -6.48 5.02
CA LEU A 120 17.43 -6.92 5.79
C LEU A 120 17.65 -8.36 6.24
N SER A 121 17.39 -8.65 7.51
CA SER A 121 17.35 -10.03 8.00
C SER A 121 16.15 -10.78 7.40
N LYS A 122 16.21 -12.11 7.41
CA LYS A 122 15.11 -12.96 6.93
C LYS A 122 13.83 -12.63 7.71
N ASN A 123 12.79 -12.17 7.00
CA ASN A 123 11.49 -11.75 7.53
C ASN A 123 11.42 -10.34 8.16
N GLU A 124 12.49 -9.56 8.20
CA GLU A 124 12.45 -8.18 8.72
C GLU A 124 11.49 -7.27 7.91
N ASP A 125 11.32 -7.56 6.62
CA ASP A 125 10.37 -6.88 5.72
C ASP A 125 8.93 -7.41 5.83
N ARG A 126 8.70 -8.47 6.61
CA ARG A 126 7.37 -9.07 6.77
C ARG A 126 6.58 -8.35 7.86
N ARG A 127 5.54 -7.67 7.47
CA ARG A 127 4.54 -7.20 8.43
C ARG A 127 3.69 -8.38 8.88
N THR A 128 3.67 -8.66 10.18
CA THR A 128 2.90 -9.76 10.77
C THR A 128 1.45 -9.40 11.06
N ALA A 129 1.14 -8.11 11.21
CA ALA A 129 -0.21 -7.63 11.50
C ALA A 129 -1.20 -8.08 10.41
N MET A 130 -2.21 -8.85 10.79
CA MET A 130 -3.34 -9.26 9.95
C MET A 130 -4.59 -9.36 10.82
N LEU A 131 -5.75 -9.25 10.21
CA LEU A 131 -7.01 -9.63 10.85
C LEU A 131 -7.11 -11.16 10.73
N ASP A 132 -7.09 -11.87 11.85
CA ASP A 132 -7.29 -13.32 11.83
C ASP A 132 -8.76 -13.69 11.56
N ALA A 133 -9.01 -14.96 11.29
CA ALA A 133 -10.34 -15.42 10.88
C ALA A 133 -11.37 -15.31 12.02
N GLU A 134 -10.96 -15.49 13.27
CA GLU A 134 -11.85 -15.41 14.43
C GLU A 134 -12.28 -13.96 14.67
N ALA A 135 -11.34 -13.03 14.75
CA ALA A 135 -11.62 -11.60 14.90
C ALA A 135 -12.43 -11.06 13.71
N ALA A 136 -12.17 -11.54 12.50
CA ALA A 136 -12.95 -11.17 11.32
C ALA A 136 -14.40 -11.65 11.40
N ASN A 137 -14.63 -12.87 11.86
CA ASN A 137 -15.99 -13.40 12.03
C ASN A 137 -16.77 -12.60 13.09
N GLN A 138 -16.15 -12.33 14.24
CA GLN A 138 -16.76 -11.50 15.29
C GLN A 138 -17.11 -10.10 14.80
N LEU A 139 -16.17 -9.46 14.07
CA LEU A 139 -16.38 -8.15 13.48
C LEU A 139 -17.53 -8.15 12.47
N ILE A 140 -17.57 -9.14 11.57
CA ILE A 140 -18.61 -9.25 10.55
C ILE A 140 -19.97 -9.51 11.19
N GLU A 141 -20.03 -10.37 12.20
CA GLU A 141 -21.27 -10.63 12.95
C GLU A 141 -21.79 -9.36 13.63
N TYR A 142 -20.92 -8.62 14.32
CA TYR A 142 -21.24 -7.30 14.88
C TYR A 142 -21.79 -6.35 13.82
N LEU A 143 -21.13 -6.22 12.66
CA LEU A 143 -21.56 -5.35 11.58
C LEU A 143 -22.93 -5.74 11.01
N ARG A 144 -23.20 -7.03 10.87
CA ARG A 144 -24.50 -7.56 10.43
C ARG A 144 -25.61 -7.26 11.42
N GLN A 145 -25.31 -7.30 12.70
CA GLN A 145 -26.30 -7.10 13.75
C GLN A 145 -26.56 -5.61 14.05
N PHE A 146 -25.52 -4.78 14.14
CA PHE A 146 -25.59 -3.43 14.66
C PHE A 146 -25.34 -2.34 13.63
N GLU A 147 -24.62 -2.64 12.56
CA GLU A 147 -24.21 -1.69 11.51
C GLU A 147 -24.74 -2.09 10.13
N PHE A 148 -25.81 -2.89 10.09
CA PHE A 148 -26.37 -3.40 8.85
C PHE A 148 -26.66 -2.30 7.83
N SER A 149 -26.40 -2.57 6.56
CA SER A 149 -26.57 -1.64 5.42
C SER A 149 -25.68 -0.40 5.43
N THR A 150 -24.76 -0.24 6.39
CA THR A 150 -23.82 0.88 6.36
C THR A 150 -22.72 0.69 5.30
N ARG A 151 -22.10 1.79 4.88
CA ARG A 151 -20.93 1.75 3.98
C ARG A 151 -19.81 0.91 4.57
N THR A 152 -19.57 1.00 5.88
CA THR A 152 -18.50 0.27 6.57
C THR A 152 -18.78 -1.23 6.54
N HIS A 153 -20.03 -1.66 6.80
CA HIS A 153 -20.44 -3.05 6.72
C HIS A 153 -20.17 -3.62 5.31
N ALA A 154 -20.73 -3.00 4.27
CA ALA A 154 -20.57 -3.45 2.88
C ALA A 154 -19.09 -3.46 2.44
N LEU A 155 -18.30 -2.47 2.88
CA LEU A 155 -16.87 -2.40 2.58
C LEU A 155 -16.07 -3.53 3.26
N VAL A 156 -16.31 -3.80 4.54
CA VAL A 156 -15.61 -4.87 5.28
C VAL A 156 -15.93 -6.23 4.70
N GLU A 157 -17.22 -6.52 4.44
CA GLU A 157 -17.66 -7.77 3.79
C GLU A 157 -16.95 -7.97 2.44
N LEU A 158 -16.96 -6.93 1.60
CA LEU A 158 -16.30 -6.99 0.29
C LEU A 158 -14.80 -7.23 0.42
N LEU A 159 -14.10 -6.47 1.28
CA LEU A 159 -12.65 -6.58 1.45
C LEU A 159 -12.24 -7.95 2.01
N TRP A 160 -12.98 -8.46 3.01
CA TRP A 160 -12.70 -9.76 3.63
C TRP A 160 -12.95 -10.93 2.69
N HIS A 161 -14.04 -10.88 1.94
CA HIS A 161 -14.39 -11.95 1.00
C HIS A 161 -13.49 -11.98 -0.24
N THR A 162 -13.14 -10.81 -0.78
CA THR A 162 -12.40 -10.73 -2.04
C THR A 162 -10.90 -10.57 -1.88
N GLY A 163 -10.44 -10.16 -0.71
CA GLY A 163 -9.04 -9.81 -0.48
C GLY A 163 -8.51 -8.68 -1.37
N MET A 164 -9.37 -7.91 -2.04
CA MET A 164 -8.94 -6.83 -2.94
C MET A 164 -8.24 -5.69 -2.21
N ARG A 165 -7.44 -4.91 -2.93
CA ARG A 165 -6.80 -3.71 -2.36
C ARG A 165 -7.85 -2.63 -2.14
N ILE A 166 -7.71 -1.82 -1.07
CA ILE A 166 -8.63 -0.70 -0.78
C ILE A 166 -8.79 0.27 -1.95
N GLY A 167 -7.74 0.45 -2.76
CA GLY A 167 -7.82 1.29 -3.96
C GLY A 167 -8.68 0.68 -5.07
N ALA A 168 -8.80 -0.64 -5.15
CA ALA A 168 -9.72 -1.30 -6.07
C ALA A 168 -11.17 -1.12 -5.59
N ALA A 169 -11.44 -1.36 -4.30
CA ALA A 169 -12.77 -1.11 -3.72
C ALA A 169 -13.20 0.37 -3.86
N GLN A 170 -12.28 1.32 -3.61
CA GLN A 170 -12.54 2.75 -3.78
C GLN A 170 -12.85 3.12 -5.24
N GLY A 171 -12.27 2.40 -6.20
CA GLY A 171 -12.45 2.64 -7.64
C GLY A 171 -13.75 2.11 -8.22
N LEU A 172 -14.48 1.23 -7.52
CA LEU A 172 -15.73 0.66 -7.98
C LEU A 172 -16.82 1.72 -8.14
N ASP A 173 -17.60 1.57 -9.22
CA ASP A 173 -18.85 2.26 -9.46
C ASP A 173 -20.03 1.31 -9.20
N VAL A 174 -21.24 1.85 -9.12
CA VAL A 174 -22.44 1.03 -8.97
C VAL A 174 -22.62 0.10 -10.16
N GLU A 175 -22.28 0.57 -11.35
CA GLU A 175 -22.35 -0.15 -12.61
C GLU A 175 -21.34 -1.30 -12.73
N ASP A 176 -20.30 -1.30 -11.89
CA ASP A 176 -19.29 -2.37 -11.82
C ASP A 176 -19.77 -3.57 -10.98
N TYR A 177 -20.92 -3.48 -10.32
CA TYR A 177 -21.50 -4.55 -9.51
C TYR A 177 -22.72 -5.15 -10.20
N ASP A 178 -22.67 -6.45 -10.45
CA ASP A 178 -23.82 -7.22 -10.96
C ASP A 178 -24.36 -8.14 -9.85
N PRO A 179 -25.53 -7.78 -9.26
CA PRO A 179 -26.16 -8.59 -8.22
C PRO A 179 -26.76 -9.91 -8.72
N LYS A 180 -27.08 -10.03 -10.02
CA LYS A 180 -27.68 -11.24 -10.59
C LYS A 180 -26.63 -12.31 -10.84
N GLU A 181 -25.52 -11.90 -11.45
CA GLU A 181 -24.40 -12.78 -11.75
C GLU A 181 -23.40 -12.86 -10.58
N GLN A 182 -23.64 -12.09 -9.49
CA GLN A 182 -22.87 -12.09 -8.26
C GLN A 182 -21.36 -11.83 -8.46
N TYR A 183 -21.01 -10.74 -9.13
CA TYR A 183 -19.63 -10.33 -9.29
C TYR A 183 -19.46 -8.81 -9.21
N VAL A 184 -18.22 -8.38 -9.02
CA VAL A 184 -17.76 -7.02 -9.32
C VAL A 184 -16.68 -7.06 -10.39
N GLU A 185 -16.73 -6.09 -11.31
CA GLU A 185 -15.70 -5.89 -12.32
C GLU A 185 -14.75 -4.77 -11.92
N LEU A 186 -13.44 -5.05 -11.94
CA LEU A 186 -12.42 -4.08 -11.59
C LEU A 186 -11.80 -3.48 -12.84
N HIS A 187 -11.91 -2.16 -12.98
CA HIS A 187 -11.41 -1.40 -14.13
C HIS A 187 -10.27 -0.47 -13.75
N HIS A 188 -9.28 -0.35 -14.62
CA HIS A 188 -8.19 0.61 -14.52
C HIS A 188 -8.59 1.93 -15.19
N ARG A 189 -8.99 2.94 -14.41
CA ARG A 189 -9.47 4.24 -14.90
C ARG A 189 -8.53 5.37 -14.49
N PRO A 190 -7.32 5.48 -15.11
CA PRO A 190 -6.32 6.48 -14.74
C PRO A 190 -6.81 7.92 -14.95
N ASN A 191 -7.59 8.17 -16.01
CA ASN A 191 -8.06 9.51 -16.39
C ASN A 191 -9.21 10.02 -15.49
N SER A 192 -9.82 9.15 -14.70
CA SER A 192 -10.87 9.49 -13.73
C SER A 192 -10.47 9.11 -12.29
N GLY A 193 -9.18 9.24 -11.97
CA GLY A 193 -8.65 9.18 -10.59
C GLY A 193 -8.64 7.80 -9.93
N THR A 194 -9.14 6.74 -10.58
CA THR A 194 -9.25 5.40 -9.96
C THR A 194 -8.34 4.38 -10.61
N ARG A 195 -7.02 4.57 -10.41
CA ARG A 195 -5.99 3.66 -10.95
C ARG A 195 -5.90 2.37 -10.13
N LEU A 196 -5.87 1.23 -10.80
CA LEU A 196 -5.44 -0.04 -10.21
C LEU A 196 -3.92 -0.08 -10.04
N LYS A 197 -3.43 -0.76 -9.00
CA LYS A 197 -1.99 -0.85 -8.72
C LYS A 197 -1.22 -1.50 -9.87
N ASN A 198 -1.79 -2.54 -10.46
CA ASN A 198 -1.15 -3.30 -11.56
C ASN A 198 -1.68 -2.86 -12.93
N LYS A 199 -2.23 -1.64 -13.02
CA LYS A 199 -2.79 -1.07 -14.26
C LYS A 199 -3.79 -2.05 -14.92
N ASP A 200 -3.73 -2.21 -16.24
CA ASP A 200 -4.63 -3.07 -17.01
C ASP A 200 -4.54 -4.56 -16.61
N GLU A 201 -3.36 -5.03 -16.17
CA GLU A 201 -3.19 -6.39 -15.60
C GLU A 201 -3.95 -6.59 -14.28
N GLY A 202 -4.45 -5.53 -13.70
CA GLY A 202 -5.28 -5.55 -12.50
C GLY A 202 -6.76 -5.69 -12.76
N GLU A 203 -7.21 -5.54 -14.01
CA GLU A 203 -8.60 -5.66 -14.42
C GLU A 203 -9.06 -7.11 -14.35
N ARG A 204 -10.23 -7.34 -13.80
CA ARG A 204 -10.80 -8.67 -13.63
C ARG A 204 -12.20 -8.67 -13.07
N PHE A 205 -12.91 -9.76 -13.30
CA PHE A 205 -14.12 -10.10 -12.57
C PHE A 205 -13.80 -10.80 -11.25
N VAL A 206 -14.50 -10.44 -10.19
CA VAL A 206 -14.37 -11.08 -8.88
C VAL A 206 -15.75 -11.55 -8.42
N ALA A 207 -15.98 -12.86 -8.45
CA ALA A 207 -17.22 -13.47 -7.98
C ALA A 207 -17.45 -13.18 -6.49
N LEU A 208 -18.69 -12.97 -6.10
CA LEU A 208 -19.12 -12.67 -4.75
C LEU A 208 -19.98 -13.81 -4.18
N SER A 209 -19.99 -13.97 -2.86
CA SER A 209 -20.97 -14.83 -2.20
C SER A 209 -22.29 -14.08 -2.02
N GLN A 210 -23.38 -14.81 -1.81
CA GLN A 210 -24.69 -14.23 -1.55
C GLN A 210 -24.66 -13.25 -0.37
N SER A 211 -23.94 -13.57 0.71
CA SER A 211 -23.85 -12.69 1.87
C SER A 211 -23.20 -11.33 1.58
N VAL A 212 -22.22 -11.29 0.70
CA VAL A 212 -21.61 -10.01 0.24
C VAL A 212 -22.57 -9.24 -0.65
N CYS A 213 -23.28 -9.93 -1.54
CA CYS A 213 -24.34 -9.30 -2.36
C CYS A 213 -25.44 -8.71 -1.48
N ASP A 214 -25.93 -9.45 -0.49
CA ASP A 214 -26.95 -8.96 0.45
C ASP A 214 -26.49 -7.68 1.18
N ALA A 215 -25.22 -7.63 1.61
CA ALA A 215 -24.64 -6.44 2.26
C ALA A 215 -24.53 -5.23 1.30
N LEU A 216 -24.11 -5.47 0.05
CA LEU A 216 -24.01 -4.43 -0.98
C LEU A 216 -25.40 -3.93 -1.37
N ASP A 217 -26.35 -4.82 -1.63
CA ASP A 217 -27.73 -4.48 -2.01
C ASP A 217 -28.43 -3.68 -0.91
N ALA A 218 -28.28 -4.10 0.35
CA ALA A 218 -28.83 -3.37 1.49
C ALA A 218 -28.21 -1.96 1.60
N TYR A 219 -26.88 -1.84 1.44
CA TYR A 219 -26.20 -0.56 1.44
C TYR A 219 -26.69 0.34 0.31
N LEU A 220 -26.73 -0.17 -0.93
CA LEU A 220 -27.18 0.56 -2.10
C LEU A 220 -28.62 1.06 -1.96
N LYS A 221 -29.49 0.23 -1.40
CA LYS A 221 -30.91 0.52 -1.24
C LYS A 221 -31.20 1.51 -0.11
N TYR A 222 -30.53 1.39 1.02
CA TYR A 222 -30.95 2.09 2.26
C TYR A 222 -30.03 3.22 2.71
N LYS A 223 -28.73 3.14 2.45
CA LYS A 223 -27.74 4.05 3.07
C LYS A 223 -26.77 4.73 2.10
N ARG A 224 -26.69 4.24 0.85
CA ARG A 224 -25.80 4.88 -0.11
C ARG A 224 -26.32 6.27 -0.49
N GLU A 225 -25.45 7.26 -0.39
CA GLU A 225 -25.71 8.59 -0.92
C GLU A 225 -25.78 8.55 -2.46
N LYS A 226 -26.87 9.08 -3.03
CA LYS A 226 -27.09 9.14 -4.49
C LYS A 226 -26.34 10.35 -5.07
N VAL A 227 -25.03 10.24 -5.16
CA VAL A 227 -24.13 11.28 -5.62
C VAL A 227 -23.17 10.73 -6.68
N VAL A 228 -22.71 11.60 -7.55
CA VAL A 228 -21.63 11.33 -8.51
C VAL A 228 -20.31 11.92 -8.00
N ASP A 229 -19.20 11.46 -8.54
CA ASP A 229 -17.89 12.03 -8.29
C ASP A 229 -17.58 13.18 -9.27
N GLU A 230 -16.39 13.76 -9.19
CA GLU A 230 -15.90 14.86 -10.05
C GLU A 230 -15.81 14.50 -11.54
N TYR A 231 -15.93 13.21 -11.87
CA TYR A 231 -15.93 12.66 -13.24
C TYR A 231 -17.31 12.18 -13.69
N ASP A 232 -18.38 12.62 -13.01
CA ASP A 232 -19.79 12.22 -13.27
C ASP A 232 -20.03 10.70 -13.17
N ARG A 233 -19.23 9.98 -12.34
CA ARG A 233 -19.37 8.55 -12.10
C ARG A 233 -20.11 8.29 -10.78
N ASN A 234 -20.82 7.17 -10.71
CA ASN A 234 -21.57 6.75 -9.52
C ASN A 234 -20.70 5.86 -8.60
N PRO A 235 -19.92 6.37 -7.63
CA PRO A 235 -19.07 5.51 -6.81
C PRO A 235 -19.91 4.49 -6.04
N LEU A 236 -19.52 3.20 -6.04
CA LEU A 236 -20.18 2.17 -5.25
C LEU A 236 -20.15 2.55 -3.76
N PHE A 237 -19.00 2.91 -3.24
CA PHE A 237 -18.87 3.45 -1.89
C PHE A 237 -18.87 4.98 -1.96
N ALA A 238 -19.97 5.59 -1.57
CA ALA A 238 -20.17 7.03 -1.65
C ALA A 238 -20.08 7.72 -0.28
N SER A 239 -19.71 8.98 -0.29
CA SER A 239 -19.91 9.95 0.80
C SER A 239 -20.87 11.03 0.29
N LYS A 240 -21.33 11.90 1.17
CA LYS A 240 -22.17 13.07 0.77
C LYS A 240 -21.49 14.01 -0.24
N TYR A 241 -20.20 13.87 -0.45
CA TYR A 241 -19.40 14.67 -1.39
C TYR A 241 -18.94 13.92 -2.64
N GLY A 242 -19.49 12.74 -2.91
CA GLY A 242 -19.09 11.87 -4.02
C GLY A 242 -18.16 10.74 -3.55
N ARG A 243 -17.18 10.39 -4.37
CA ARG A 243 -16.21 9.31 -4.11
C ARG A 243 -15.29 9.67 -2.94
N PRO A 244 -15.28 8.87 -1.85
CA PRO A 244 -14.41 9.16 -0.72
C PRO A 244 -12.93 8.93 -1.08
N ALA A 245 -12.05 9.70 -0.47
CA ALA A 245 -10.62 9.46 -0.54
C ALA A 245 -10.25 8.09 0.07
N LYS A 246 -9.17 7.48 -0.41
CA LYS A 246 -8.65 6.20 0.15
C LYS A 246 -8.33 6.31 1.64
N SER A 247 -7.88 7.49 2.11
CA SER A 247 -7.66 7.77 3.52
C SER A 247 -8.93 7.65 4.33
N SER A 248 -10.05 8.23 3.87
CA SER A 248 -11.33 8.16 4.59
C SER A 248 -11.86 6.73 4.72
N LEU A 249 -11.72 5.91 3.67
CA LEU A 249 -12.09 4.49 3.75
C LEU A 249 -11.15 3.72 4.70
N ARG A 250 -9.85 4.00 4.64
CA ARG A 250 -8.86 3.41 5.55
C ARG A 250 -9.16 3.76 7.00
N ASP A 251 -9.49 5.01 7.29
CA ASP A 251 -9.80 5.47 8.64
C ASP A 251 -11.10 4.85 9.17
N SER A 252 -12.09 4.58 8.30
CA SER A 252 -13.27 3.79 8.65
C SER A 252 -12.88 2.37 9.06
N ILE A 253 -11.93 1.73 8.34
CA ILE A 253 -11.44 0.40 8.70
C ILE A 253 -10.70 0.42 10.04
N TYR A 254 -9.81 1.38 10.28
CA TYR A 254 -9.13 1.47 11.58
C TYR A 254 -10.12 1.64 12.73
N ARG A 255 -11.17 2.44 12.55
CA ARG A 255 -12.19 2.65 13.58
C ARG A 255 -12.94 1.37 13.91
N ILE A 256 -13.43 0.66 12.90
CA ILE A 256 -14.28 -0.52 13.13
C ILE A 256 -13.47 -1.76 13.56
N THR A 257 -12.19 -1.83 13.26
CA THR A 257 -11.34 -2.98 13.62
C THR A 257 -10.71 -2.87 15.01
N ARG A 258 -11.00 -1.82 15.78
CA ARG A 258 -10.65 -1.80 17.20
C ARG A 258 -11.46 -2.85 17.93
N PRO A 259 -10.86 -3.79 18.68
CA PRO A 259 -11.62 -4.85 19.36
C PRO A 259 -12.74 -4.33 20.25
N CYS A 260 -12.49 -3.26 21.01
CA CYS A 260 -13.51 -2.65 21.87
C CYS A 260 -14.76 -2.17 21.12
N GLN A 261 -14.68 -1.95 19.81
CA GLN A 261 -15.82 -1.53 19.00
C GLN A 261 -16.85 -2.66 18.79
N TYR A 262 -16.38 -3.92 18.72
CA TYR A 262 -17.24 -5.07 18.40
C TYR A 262 -17.31 -6.12 19.51
N THR A 263 -16.39 -6.09 20.48
CA THR A 263 -16.46 -6.97 21.66
C THR A 263 -16.98 -6.26 22.91
N GLY A 264 -16.90 -4.93 22.95
CA GLY A 264 -17.17 -4.13 24.14
C GLY A 264 -15.99 -4.04 25.12
N ASP A 265 -14.93 -4.83 24.93
CA ASP A 265 -13.78 -4.91 25.82
C ASP A 265 -12.49 -4.43 25.16
N CYS A 266 -11.61 -3.80 25.94
CA CYS A 266 -10.31 -3.34 25.49
C CYS A 266 -9.22 -4.36 25.85
N PRO A 267 -8.56 -5.03 24.87
CA PRO A 267 -7.50 -6.00 25.17
C PRO A 267 -6.21 -5.38 25.70
N HIS A 268 -6.18 -4.06 25.87
CA HIS A 268 -5.04 -3.29 26.35
C HIS A 268 -5.31 -2.66 27.73
N ASP A 269 -6.34 -3.10 28.44
CA ASP A 269 -6.73 -2.58 29.76
C ASP A 269 -6.89 -1.06 29.81
N ARG A 270 -7.33 -0.44 28.68
CA ARG A 270 -7.58 1.00 28.60
C ARG A 270 -9.04 1.30 28.87
N GLU A 271 -9.28 2.41 29.57
CA GLU A 271 -10.62 2.97 29.69
C GLU A 271 -11.13 3.43 28.33
N ILE A 272 -12.21 2.82 27.83
CA ILE A 272 -12.69 3.03 26.45
C ILE A 272 -13.11 4.49 26.23
N ASP A 273 -13.88 5.07 27.14
CA ASP A 273 -14.46 6.42 27.00
C ASP A 273 -13.38 7.52 26.94
N SER A 274 -12.24 7.31 27.59
CA SER A 274 -11.11 8.25 27.61
C SER A 274 -9.95 7.86 26.70
N CYS A 275 -10.08 6.77 25.94
CA CYS A 275 -9.01 6.27 25.09
C CYS A 275 -8.76 7.22 23.91
N GLU A 276 -7.51 7.67 23.74
CA GLU A 276 -7.08 8.52 22.62
C GLU A 276 -7.48 7.95 21.24
N SER A 277 -7.44 6.62 21.08
CA SER A 277 -7.82 5.97 19.85
C SER A 277 -9.32 6.09 19.51
N MET A 278 -10.16 6.58 20.42
CA MET A 278 -11.57 6.85 20.15
C MET A 278 -11.79 8.15 19.38
N GLU A 279 -10.81 9.06 19.36
CA GLU A 279 -10.84 10.24 18.51
C GLU A 279 -10.87 9.87 17.02
N THR A 280 -11.56 10.70 16.23
CA THR A 280 -11.93 10.38 14.84
C THR A 280 -10.72 10.08 13.94
N ASP A 281 -9.62 10.79 14.12
CA ASP A 281 -8.39 10.72 13.33
C ASP A 281 -7.28 9.87 13.97
N LYS A 282 -7.48 9.40 15.19
CA LYS A 282 -6.49 8.63 15.96
C LYS A 282 -6.78 7.13 16.05
N ALA A 283 -7.77 6.61 15.34
CA ALA A 283 -8.13 5.19 15.41
C ALA A 283 -6.96 4.24 15.10
N SER A 284 -6.01 4.68 14.26
CA SER A 284 -4.80 3.91 13.92
C SER A 284 -3.76 3.84 15.05
N THR A 285 -3.92 4.59 16.14
CA THR A 285 -3.04 4.53 17.33
C THR A 285 -3.40 3.38 18.26
N CYS A 286 -4.57 2.74 18.07
CA CYS A 286 -4.91 1.51 18.78
C CYS A 286 -4.01 0.37 18.32
N PRO A 287 -3.27 -0.31 19.22
CA PRO A 287 -2.34 -1.38 18.83
C PRO A 287 -3.00 -2.55 18.11
N SER A 288 -4.29 -2.81 18.37
CA SER A 288 -5.07 -3.91 17.76
C SER A 288 -5.92 -3.47 16.57
N SER A 289 -6.01 -2.18 16.25
CA SER A 289 -6.68 -1.77 15.01
C SER A 289 -5.84 -2.15 13.80
N VAL A 290 -6.48 -2.53 12.71
CA VAL A 290 -5.78 -3.04 11.53
C VAL A 290 -6.05 -2.23 10.27
N SER A 291 -5.04 -2.15 9.41
CA SER A 291 -5.18 -1.49 8.11
C SER A 291 -5.97 -2.36 7.12
N PRO A 292 -6.52 -1.77 6.02
CA PRO A 292 -7.12 -2.56 4.94
C PRO A 292 -6.16 -3.62 4.35
N HIS A 293 -4.85 -3.36 4.39
CA HIS A 293 -3.87 -4.34 3.93
C HIS A 293 -3.72 -5.53 4.89
N ALA A 294 -3.95 -5.32 6.17
CA ALA A 294 -4.00 -6.41 7.16
C ALA A 294 -5.28 -7.26 7.02
N ILE A 295 -6.43 -6.65 6.67
CA ILE A 295 -7.65 -7.39 6.27
C ILE A 295 -7.34 -8.25 5.04
N ARG A 296 -6.73 -7.68 4.00
CA ARG A 296 -6.35 -8.44 2.80
C ARG A 296 -5.43 -9.62 3.13
N ARG A 297 -4.46 -9.43 4.06
CA ARG A 297 -3.61 -10.55 4.50
C ARG A 297 -4.41 -11.66 5.15
N GLY A 298 -5.29 -11.32 6.08
CA GLY A 298 -6.17 -12.29 6.72
C GLY A 298 -7.04 -13.03 5.71
N ALA A 299 -7.64 -12.31 4.74
CA ALA A 299 -8.42 -12.88 3.66
C ALA A 299 -7.61 -13.87 2.81
N ILE A 300 -6.41 -13.51 2.37
CA ILE A 300 -5.52 -14.38 1.60
C ILE A 300 -5.17 -15.64 2.43
N THR A 301 -4.73 -15.45 3.67
CA THR A 301 -4.37 -16.56 4.57
C THR A 301 -5.56 -17.49 4.80
N LYS A 302 -6.78 -16.95 5.01
CA LYS A 302 -8.02 -17.74 5.15
C LYS A 302 -8.30 -18.58 3.90
N HIS A 303 -8.17 -18.01 2.69
CA HIS A 303 -8.41 -18.77 1.46
C HIS A 303 -7.40 -19.89 1.29
N LEU A 304 -6.13 -19.63 1.56
CA LEU A 304 -5.08 -20.66 1.51
C LEU A 304 -5.29 -21.77 2.55
N SER A 305 -5.74 -21.42 3.77
CA SER A 305 -6.04 -22.39 4.83
C SER A 305 -7.33 -23.18 4.60
N ASN A 306 -8.20 -22.72 3.71
CA ASN A 306 -9.42 -23.41 3.29
C ASN A 306 -9.21 -24.16 1.95
N ASP A 307 -7.99 -24.57 1.67
CA ASP A 307 -7.60 -25.40 0.54
C ASP A 307 -7.91 -24.83 -0.85
N VAL A 308 -8.16 -23.51 -0.95
CA VAL A 308 -8.29 -22.87 -2.25
C VAL A 308 -6.93 -22.90 -2.96
N PRO A 309 -6.85 -23.41 -4.19
CA PRO A 309 -5.60 -23.50 -4.93
C PRO A 309 -4.87 -22.16 -5.06
N ASP A 310 -3.56 -22.16 -4.88
CA ASP A 310 -2.72 -20.95 -4.89
C ASP A 310 -2.93 -20.11 -6.16
N LYS A 311 -3.11 -20.76 -7.31
CA LYS A 311 -3.39 -20.11 -8.57
C LYS A 311 -4.73 -19.34 -8.56
N VAL A 312 -5.77 -19.94 -7.97
CA VAL A 312 -7.09 -19.30 -7.83
C VAL A 312 -6.99 -18.10 -6.91
N VAL A 313 -6.29 -18.22 -5.78
CA VAL A 313 -6.05 -17.09 -4.85
C VAL A 313 -5.24 -15.99 -5.53
N SER A 314 -4.20 -16.36 -6.28
CA SER A 314 -3.35 -15.44 -7.05
C SER A 314 -4.17 -14.60 -8.01
N ASP A 315 -4.97 -15.23 -8.86
CA ASP A 315 -5.79 -14.56 -9.88
C ASP A 315 -6.92 -13.73 -9.25
N ARG A 316 -7.67 -14.32 -8.32
CA ARG A 316 -8.78 -13.65 -7.63
C ARG A 316 -8.35 -12.38 -6.91
N MET A 317 -7.22 -12.44 -6.21
CA MET A 317 -6.74 -11.35 -5.37
C MET A 317 -5.70 -10.47 -6.06
N ASN A 318 -5.31 -10.79 -7.29
CA ASN A 318 -4.25 -10.09 -8.03
C ASN A 318 -2.97 -9.96 -7.19
N VAL A 319 -2.36 -11.10 -6.90
CA VAL A 319 -1.10 -11.24 -6.15
C VAL A 319 -0.28 -12.35 -6.81
N SER A 320 0.99 -12.09 -7.10
CA SER A 320 1.85 -13.11 -7.73
C SER A 320 2.08 -14.31 -6.80
N LEU A 321 2.31 -15.48 -7.39
CA LEU A 321 2.59 -16.73 -6.63
C LEU A 321 3.81 -16.57 -5.72
N ASP A 322 4.87 -15.92 -6.17
CA ASP A 322 6.07 -15.63 -5.37
C ASP A 322 5.75 -14.80 -4.12
N VAL A 323 4.85 -13.82 -4.28
CA VAL A 323 4.40 -12.98 -3.15
C VAL A 323 3.48 -13.76 -2.22
N LEU A 324 2.64 -14.66 -2.75
CA LEU A 324 1.83 -15.57 -1.93
C LEU A 324 2.73 -16.45 -1.08
N GLU A 325 3.67 -17.16 -1.67
CA GLU A 325 4.59 -18.05 -0.99
C GLU A 325 5.44 -17.31 0.05
N LYS A 326 6.03 -16.17 -0.34
CA LYS A 326 6.92 -15.41 0.54
C LYS A 326 6.22 -14.78 1.74
N HIS A 327 5.01 -14.24 1.56
CA HIS A 327 4.39 -13.35 2.55
C HIS A 327 3.10 -13.86 3.19
N TYR A 328 2.41 -14.80 2.58
CA TYR A 328 1.08 -15.22 3.01
C TYR A 328 0.99 -16.71 3.30
N ASP A 329 1.73 -17.54 2.59
CA ASP A 329 1.69 -18.99 2.81
C ASP A 329 2.43 -19.36 4.09
N ARG A 330 1.66 -19.75 5.11
CA ARG A 330 2.16 -20.22 6.39
C ARG A 330 2.01 -21.73 6.54
N ARG A 331 1.47 -22.42 5.55
CA ARG A 331 1.28 -23.86 5.56
C ARG A 331 2.64 -24.56 5.61
N GLY A 332 2.74 -25.57 6.47
CA GLY A 332 3.91 -26.45 6.53
C GLY A 332 3.96 -27.35 5.27
N GLU A 333 5.13 -27.91 4.98
CA GLU A 333 5.30 -28.83 3.84
C GLU A 333 4.37 -30.06 3.93
N ARG A 334 4.04 -30.49 5.16
CA ARG A 334 3.09 -31.59 5.37
C ARG A 334 1.66 -31.19 4.96
N GLU A 335 1.20 -30.00 5.34
CA GLU A 335 -0.11 -29.47 4.93
C GLU A 335 -0.21 -29.33 3.41
N LYS A 336 0.84 -28.77 2.78
CA LYS A 336 0.92 -28.68 1.32
C LYS A 336 0.89 -30.05 0.64
N THR A 337 1.46 -31.05 1.27
CA THR A 337 1.47 -32.42 0.75
C THR A 337 0.09 -33.06 0.83
N GLU A 338 -0.62 -32.89 1.93
CA GLU A 338 -2.00 -33.40 2.08
C GLU A 338 -2.95 -32.73 1.08
N GLN A 339 -2.89 -31.42 0.91
CA GLN A 339 -3.69 -30.73 -0.12
C GLN A 339 -3.44 -31.26 -1.54
N ARG A 340 -2.19 -31.60 -1.88
CA ARG A 340 -1.87 -32.20 -3.18
C ARG A 340 -2.41 -33.61 -3.32
N ARG A 341 -2.58 -34.33 -2.20
CA ARG A 341 -3.11 -35.70 -2.20
C ARG A 341 -4.54 -35.75 -2.70
N ASP A 342 -5.39 -34.81 -2.28
CA ASP A 342 -6.79 -34.75 -2.66
C ASP A 342 -6.98 -34.65 -4.19
N TYR A 343 -6.04 -34.01 -4.89
CA TYR A 343 -6.05 -33.96 -6.37
C TYR A 343 -5.57 -35.23 -7.06
N LEU A 344 -4.90 -36.13 -6.35
CA LEU A 344 -4.44 -37.41 -6.95
C LEU A 344 -5.57 -38.44 -7.03
N ASP A 345 -6.59 -38.30 -6.16
CA ASP A 345 -7.74 -39.20 -6.14
C ASP A 345 -8.76 -38.86 -7.26
N GLU A 346 -8.61 -37.72 -7.91
CA GLU A 346 -9.42 -37.26 -9.05
C GLU A 346 -8.80 -37.63 -10.43
N LEU A 347 -7.57 -38.17 -10.47
CA LEU A 347 -6.87 -38.60 -11.69
C LEU A 347 -7.07 -40.08 -11.96
#